data_61808417c26aafee0b12df53b6093e98
#
_entry.id   61808417c26aafee0b12df53b6093e98
#
_cell.length_a   1.000
_cell.length_b   1.000
_cell.length_c   1.000
_cell.angle_alpha   90.00
_cell.angle_beta   90.00
_cell.angle_gamma   90.00
#
_symmetry.space_group_name_H-M   'P 1'
#
loop_
_entity.id
_entity.type
_entity.pdbx_description
1 polymer ?
#
loop_
_entity_poly.entity_id
_entity_poly.type
_entity_poly.pdbx_seq_one_letter_code
_entity_poly.pdbx_strand_id
1 'polypeptide(L)'
;MTGVQFSEASFMPTLVMKLVFTIIPTQTPFFLRPLVHLITGQVLQSFIDPDLKTKCCYVGDYLEQKCAGGKGWFAGGDKKGGPTAADFQMLFPLEALTSGRVSAELIPISVRNWVDMAHSRPAFRRAYEANGPYDYAKL
;
A
#
# COMPACT_ATOMS: atom_id res chain seq x y z
N MET A 1 15.41 -3.02 -11.05
CA MET A 1 15.04 -2.29 -9.83
C MET A 1 14.72 -3.32 -8.78
N THR A 2 15.36 -3.30 -7.63
CA THR A 2 15.06 -4.25 -6.54
C THR A 2 13.74 -3.86 -5.88
N GLY A 3 12.96 -4.84 -5.37
CA GLY A 3 11.67 -4.57 -4.71
C GLY A 3 11.76 -3.56 -3.56
N VAL A 4 12.88 -3.53 -2.87
CA VAL A 4 13.23 -2.57 -1.82
C VAL A 4 13.24 -1.13 -2.32
N GLN A 5 13.95 -0.87 -3.42
CA GLN A 5 14.04 0.48 -4.01
C GLN A 5 12.68 0.94 -4.56
N PHE A 6 11.88 0.03 -5.11
CA PHE A 6 10.55 0.37 -5.63
C PHE A 6 9.60 0.78 -4.50
N SER A 7 9.61 0.05 -3.38
CA SER A 7 8.78 0.36 -2.21
C SER A 7 9.05 1.77 -1.68
N GLU A 8 10.30 2.08 -1.39
CA GLU A 8 10.67 3.35 -0.74
C GLU A 8 10.71 4.54 -1.70
N ALA A 9 11.28 4.36 -2.90
CA ALA A 9 11.50 5.46 -3.81
C ALA A 9 10.28 5.83 -4.67
N SER A 10 9.35 4.88 -4.89
CA SER A 10 8.25 5.09 -5.82
C SER A 10 6.88 4.94 -5.18
N PHE A 11 6.68 3.90 -4.39
CA PHE A 11 5.34 3.55 -3.91
C PHE A 11 4.94 4.32 -2.65
N MET A 12 5.81 4.33 -1.64
CA MET A 12 5.55 5.03 -0.37
C MET A 12 5.31 6.54 -0.54
N PRO A 13 6.13 7.30 -1.30
CA PRO A 13 5.87 8.73 -1.47
C PRO A 13 4.48 9.03 -2.03
N THR A 14 3.99 8.27 -3.00
CA THR A 14 2.67 8.46 -3.59
C THR A 14 1.55 8.20 -2.59
N LEU A 15 1.67 7.15 -1.77
CA LEU A 15 0.71 6.85 -0.70
C LEU A 15 0.68 7.93 0.38
N VAL A 16 1.85 8.43 0.78
CA VAL A 16 1.97 9.52 1.75
C VAL A 16 1.38 10.81 1.19
N MET A 17 1.67 11.16 -0.06
CA MET A 17 1.07 12.32 -0.72
C MET A 17 -0.46 12.19 -0.75
N LYS A 18 -0.99 11.04 -1.11
CA LYS A 18 -2.45 10.81 -1.08
C LYS A 18 -3.02 11.04 0.31
N LEU A 19 -2.38 10.50 1.35
CA LEU A 19 -2.81 10.70 2.73
C LEU A 19 -2.80 12.19 3.12
N VAL A 20 -1.70 12.89 2.85
CA VAL A 20 -1.54 14.32 3.16
C VAL A 20 -2.63 15.15 2.47
N PHE A 21 -2.84 14.97 1.16
CA PHE A 21 -3.87 15.72 0.44
C PHE A 21 -5.30 15.35 0.86
N THR A 22 -5.51 14.18 1.44
CA THR A 22 -6.80 13.78 2.02
C THR A 22 -7.03 14.45 3.39
N ILE A 23 -5.98 14.65 4.18
CA ILE A 23 -6.09 15.22 5.53
C ILE A 23 -6.14 16.75 5.52
N ILE A 24 -5.43 17.42 4.60
CA ILE A 24 -5.35 18.89 4.53
C ILE A 24 -6.74 19.56 4.62
N PRO A 25 -7.77 19.15 3.86
CA PRO A 25 -9.08 19.78 3.95
C PRO A 25 -9.75 19.64 5.32
N THR A 26 -9.45 18.58 6.06
CA THR A 26 -10.04 18.35 7.39
C THR A 26 -9.49 19.28 8.45
N GLN A 27 -8.23 19.71 8.29
CA GLN A 27 -7.55 20.64 9.20
C GLN A 27 -7.73 22.13 8.82
N THR A 28 -8.38 22.40 7.68
CA THR A 28 -8.57 23.76 7.17
C THR A 28 -9.77 24.43 7.85
N PRO A 29 -9.68 25.75 8.20
CA PRO A 29 -10.81 26.53 8.69
C PRO A 29 -12.02 26.41 7.74
N PHE A 30 -13.22 26.40 8.32
CA PHE A 30 -14.45 26.04 7.59
C PHE A 30 -14.71 26.91 6.36
N PHE A 31 -14.35 28.19 6.40
CA PHE A 31 -14.57 29.14 5.29
C PHE A 31 -13.63 28.93 4.10
N LEU A 32 -12.46 28.33 4.29
CA LEU A 32 -11.53 27.98 3.21
C LEU A 32 -11.68 26.53 2.73
N ARG A 33 -12.41 25.70 3.48
CA ARG A 33 -12.58 24.28 3.20
C ARG A 33 -13.05 23.97 1.77
N PRO A 34 -14.07 24.66 1.18
CA PRO A 34 -14.53 24.35 -0.16
C PRO A 34 -13.44 24.61 -1.23
N LEU A 35 -12.67 25.68 -1.07
CA LEU A 35 -11.57 26.00 -1.99
C LEU A 35 -10.45 24.97 -1.91
N VAL A 36 -10.06 24.59 -0.68
CA VAL A 36 -9.01 23.60 -0.46
C VAL A 36 -9.47 22.24 -0.97
N HIS A 37 -10.72 21.84 -0.74
CA HIS A 37 -11.29 20.60 -1.32
C HIS A 37 -11.22 20.57 -2.84
N LEU A 38 -11.53 21.69 -3.51
CA LEU A 38 -11.45 21.76 -4.96
C LEU A 38 -10.03 21.54 -5.46
N ILE A 39 -9.05 22.24 -4.86
CA ILE A 39 -7.64 22.16 -5.27
C ILE A 39 -7.07 20.78 -4.97
N THR A 40 -7.25 20.27 -3.74
CA THR A 40 -6.74 18.96 -3.36
C THR A 40 -7.40 17.84 -4.15
N GLY A 41 -8.71 17.94 -4.42
CA GLY A 41 -9.42 16.98 -5.25
C GLY A 41 -8.88 16.91 -6.67
N GLN A 42 -8.59 18.05 -7.29
CA GLN A 42 -7.98 18.09 -8.63
C GLN A 42 -6.58 17.49 -8.65
N VAL A 43 -5.75 17.79 -7.65
CA VAL A 43 -4.40 17.21 -7.54
C VAL A 43 -4.47 15.69 -7.37
N LEU A 44 -5.37 15.22 -6.51
CA LEU A 44 -5.56 13.78 -6.30
C LEU A 44 -5.98 13.08 -7.60
N GLN A 45 -7.01 13.58 -8.28
CA GLN A 45 -7.56 12.95 -9.49
C GLN A 45 -6.63 13.05 -10.70
N SER A 46 -5.92 14.17 -10.86
CA SER A 46 -5.12 14.43 -12.07
C SER A 46 -3.71 13.83 -12.00
N PHE A 47 -3.13 13.73 -10.81
CA PHE A 47 -1.72 13.33 -10.66
C PHE A 47 -1.54 12.10 -9.78
N ILE A 48 -2.17 12.06 -8.60
CA ILE A 48 -1.89 11.03 -7.60
C ILE A 48 -2.60 9.72 -7.94
N ASP A 49 -3.89 9.76 -8.25
CA ASP A 49 -4.66 8.54 -8.52
C ASP A 49 -4.21 7.80 -9.79
N PRO A 50 -3.91 8.48 -10.93
CA PRO A 50 -3.36 7.80 -12.11
C PRO A 50 -1.98 7.18 -11.86
N ASP A 51 -1.08 7.87 -11.15
CA ASP A 51 0.24 7.35 -10.80
C ASP A 51 0.13 6.14 -9.87
N LEU A 52 -0.73 6.24 -8.86
CA LEU A 52 -0.99 5.15 -7.93
C LEU A 52 -1.60 3.93 -8.64
N LYS A 53 -2.55 4.15 -9.54
CA LYS A 53 -3.14 3.08 -10.38
C LYS A 53 -2.07 2.37 -11.19
N THR A 54 -1.19 3.11 -11.85
CA THR A 54 -0.09 2.53 -12.63
C THR A 54 0.84 1.68 -11.76
N LYS A 55 1.19 2.17 -10.58
CA LYS A 55 2.03 1.43 -9.62
C LYS A 55 1.33 0.19 -9.07
N CYS A 56 0.03 0.28 -8.77
CA CYS A 56 -0.77 -0.87 -8.34
C CYS A 56 -0.83 -1.95 -9.43
N CYS A 57 -1.07 -1.56 -10.69
CA CYS A 57 -1.04 -2.50 -11.81
C CYS A 57 0.34 -3.15 -11.95
N TYR A 58 1.43 -2.38 -11.89
CA TYR A 58 2.78 -2.92 -11.99
C TYR A 58 3.07 -3.95 -10.89
N VAL A 59 2.71 -3.65 -9.64
CA VAL A 59 2.88 -4.60 -8.52
C VAL A 59 1.98 -5.83 -8.71
N GLY A 60 0.73 -5.62 -9.13
CA GLY A 60 -0.21 -6.69 -9.41
C GLY A 60 0.30 -7.65 -10.48
N ASP A 61 0.78 -7.12 -11.60
CA ASP A 61 1.35 -7.90 -12.71
C ASP A 61 2.61 -8.67 -12.26
N TYR A 62 3.46 -8.02 -11.46
CA TYR A 62 4.65 -8.68 -10.91
C TYR A 62 4.25 -9.86 -10.03
N LEU A 63 3.30 -9.67 -9.11
CA LEU A 63 2.81 -10.73 -8.23
C LEU A 63 2.15 -11.86 -9.00
N GLU A 64 1.41 -11.54 -10.05
CA GLU A 64 0.77 -12.54 -10.92
C GLU A 64 1.80 -13.40 -11.64
N GLN A 65 2.80 -12.76 -12.26
CA GLN A 65 3.77 -13.45 -13.13
C GLN A 65 4.91 -14.13 -12.37
N LYS A 66 5.37 -13.52 -11.27
CA LYS A 66 6.58 -13.95 -10.55
C LYS A 66 6.31 -14.58 -9.19
N CYS A 67 5.15 -14.31 -8.61
CA CYS A 67 4.80 -14.73 -7.25
C CYS A 67 3.52 -15.58 -7.18
N ALA A 68 3.24 -16.35 -8.22
CA ALA A 68 2.11 -17.27 -8.28
C ALA A 68 0.75 -16.62 -7.87
N GLY A 69 0.46 -15.44 -8.42
CA GLY A 69 -0.79 -14.72 -8.12
C GLY A 69 -0.88 -14.20 -6.68
N GLY A 70 0.26 -13.84 -6.10
CA GLY A 70 0.34 -13.35 -4.72
C GLY A 70 0.47 -14.45 -3.66
N LYS A 71 0.78 -15.68 -4.06
CA LYS A 71 1.03 -16.80 -3.14
C LYS A 71 2.51 -17.08 -2.89
N GLY A 72 3.40 -16.30 -3.48
CA GLY A 72 4.84 -16.38 -3.34
C GLY A 72 5.46 -15.06 -2.89
N TRP A 73 6.70 -15.11 -2.41
CA TRP A 73 7.44 -13.95 -1.95
C TRP A 73 8.07 -13.17 -3.12
N PHE A 74 8.22 -11.84 -3.00
CA PHE A 74 8.77 -10.96 -4.05
C PHE A 74 10.17 -11.39 -4.54
N ALA A 75 11.02 -11.85 -3.64
CA ALA A 75 12.37 -12.30 -3.96
C ALA A 75 12.51 -13.83 -4.00
N GLY A 76 11.39 -14.56 -4.17
CA GLY A 76 11.41 -16.02 -4.19
C GLY A 76 11.58 -16.67 -2.81
N GLY A 77 11.61 -15.88 -1.75
CA GLY A 77 11.81 -16.35 -0.40
C GLY A 77 13.27 -16.63 -0.03
N ASP A 78 13.51 -16.91 1.25
CA ASP A 78 14.79 -17.41 1.74
C ASP A 78 14.96 -18.92 1.47
N LYS A 79 16.12 -19.48 1.80
CA LYS A 79 16.42 -20.93 1.63
C LYS A 79 15.45 -21.87 2.38
N LYS A 80 14.66 -21.33 3.32
CA LYS A 80 13.64 -22.04 4.10
C LYS A 80 12.21 -21.71 3.65
N GLY A 81 12.05 -21.00 2.53
CA GLY A 81 10.75 -20.57 2.00
C GLY A 81 10.11 -19.42 2.77
N GLY A 82 10.86 -18.70 3.60
CA GLY A 82 10.40 -17.53 4.34
C GLY A 82 10.54 -16.20 3.56
N PRO A 83 10.02 -15.09 4.09
CA PRO A 83 10.14 -13.79 3.48
C PRO A 83 11.58 -13.25 3.57
N THR A 84 11.91 -12.40 2.60
CA THR A 84 13.17 -11.66 2.55
C THR A 84 12.97 -10.21 3.02
N ALA A 85 14.04 -9.42 3.10
CA ALA A 85 13.96 -7.99 3.42
C ALA A 85 13.05 -7.22 2.44
N ALA A 86 13.01 -7.62 1.16
CA ALA A 86 12.14 -7.01 0.16
C ALA A 86 10.64 -7.20 0.51
N ASP A 87 10.28 -8.36 1.04
CA ASP A 87 8.92 -8.69 1.46
C ASP A 87 8.50 -7.87 2.67
N PHE A 88 9.37 -7.70 3.64
CA PHE A 88 9.10 -6.86 4.82
C PHE A 88 8.92 -5.39 4.45
N GLN A 89 9.69 -4.87 3.49
CA GLN A 89 9.54 -3.50 3.04
C GLN A 89 8.29 -3.29 2.17
N MET A 90 7.87 -4.30 1.42
CA MET A 90 6.63 -4.24 0.64
C MET A 90 5.37 -4.43 1.50
N LEU A 91 5.48 -5.03 2.68
CA LEU A 91 4.32 -5.32 3.53
C LEU A 91 3.56 -4.06 3.90
N PHE A 92 4.22 -3.07 4.50
CA PHE A 92 3.58 -1.84 4.96
C PHE A 92 2.84 -1.07 3.85
N PRO A 93 3.44 -0.76 2.67
CA PRO A 93 2.72 -0.07 1.60
C PRO A 93 1.55 -0.88 1.04
N LEU A 94 1.65 -2.21 0.95
CA LEU A 94 0.55 -3.03 0.45
C LEU A 94 -0.58 -3.18 1.47
N GLU A 95 -0.28 -3.26 2.75
CA GLU A 95 -1.28 -3.17 3.83
C GLU A 95 -1.99 -1.80 3.80
N ALA A 96 -1.24 -0.71 3.66
CA ALA A 96 -1.81 0.63 3.56
C ALA A 96 -2.75 0.79 2.34
N LEU A 97 -2.45 0.13 1.22
CA LEU A 97 -3.36 0.06 0.07
C LEU A 97 -4.65 -0.66 0.41
N THR A 98 -4.55 -1.83 1.04
CA THR A 98 -5.71 -2.70 1.33
C THR A 98 -6.55 -2.20 2.50
N SER A 99 -6.04 -1.29 3.32
CA SER A 99 -6.73 -0.72 4.49
C SER A 99 -7.79 0.34 4.16
N GLY A 100 -8.13 0.53 2.88
CA GLY A 100 -9.19 1.47 2.46
C GLY A 100 -8.72 2.85 2.03
N ARG A 101 -7.40 3.11 1.97
CA ARG A 101 -6.85 4.37 1.42
C ARG A 101 -7.04 4.52 -0.09
N VAL A 102 -7.27 3.41 -0.76
CA VAL A 102 -7.47 3.33 -2.20
C VAL A 102 -8.76 2.56 -2.47
N SER A 103 -9.50 2.99 -3.49
CA SER A 103 -10.72 2.29 -3.90
C SER A 103 -10.43 0.82 -4.17
N ALA A 104 -11.26 -0.05 -3.63
CA ALA A 104 -11.09 -1.50 -3.72
C ALA A 104 -10.94 -2.01 -5.17
N GLU A 105 -11.58 -1.32 -6.12
CA GLU A 105 -11.55 -1.63 -7.56
C GLU A 105 -10.16 -1.43 -8.20
N LEU A 106 -9.33 -0.57 -7.62
CA LEU A 106 -7.98 -0.28 -8.12
C LEU A 106 -6.93 -1.25 -7.58
N ILE A 107 -7.30 -2.11 -6.62
CA ILE A 107 -6.36 -3.03 -5.97
C ILE A 107 -6.46 -4.39 -6.63
N PRO A 108 -5.41 -4.85 -7.34
CA PRO A 108 -5.37 -6.18 -7.96
C PRO A 108 -5.60 -7.29 -6.94
N ILE A 109 -6.26 -8.36 -7.34
CA ILE A 109 -6.53 -9.51 -6.47
C ILE A 109 -5.24 -10.17 -5.96
N SER A 110 -4.19 -10.18 -6.79
CA SER A 110 -2.86 -10.70 -6.42
C SER A 110 -2.22 -9.94 -5.26
N VAL A 111 -2.47 -8.63 -5.15
CA VAL A 111 -2.01 -7.80 -4.03
C VAL A 111 -2.74 -8.21 -2.73
N ARG A 112 -4.05 -8.40 -2.80
CA ARG A 112 -4.84 -8.87 -1.64
C ARG A 112 -4.41 -10.25 -1.19
N ASN A 113 -4.27 -11.17 -2.14
CA ASN A 113 -3.80 -12.52 -1.86
C ASN A 113 -2.44 -12.52 -1.17
N TRP A 114 -1.54 -11.62 -1.59
CA TRP A 114 -0.22 -11.51 -1.00
C TRP A 114 -0.26 -10.98 0.43
N VAL A 115 -1.05 -9.96 0.70
CA VAL A 115 -1.25 -9.43 2.06
C VAL A 115 -1.87 -10.49 2.97
N ASP A 116 -2.89 -11.20 2.50
CA ASP A 116 -3.53 -12.28 3.27
C ASP A 116 -2.55 -13.42 3.56
N MET A 117 -1.71 -13.79 2.58
CA MET A 117 -0.63 -14.77 2.77
C MET A 117 0.37 -14.29 3.84
N ALA A 118 0.80 -13.03 3.77
CA ALA A 118 1.74 -12.47 4.74
C ALA A 118 1.15 -12.46 6.17
N HIS A 119 -0.13 -12.07 6.30
CA HIS A 119 -0.86 -12.05 7.58
C HIS A 119 -1.15 -13.45 8.14
N SER A 120 -1.26 -14.47 7.29
CA SER A 120 -1.50 -15.84 7.72
C SER A 120 -0.31 -16.46 8.48
N ARG A 121 0.86 -15.85 8.40
CA ARG A 121 2.08 -16.36 9.05
C ARG A 121 1.96 -16.38 10.58
N PRO A 122 2.42 -17.46 11.25
CA PRO A 122 2.38 -17.54 12.71
C PRO A 122 3.15 -16.42 13.40
N ALA A 123 4.26 -15.95 12.80
CA ALA A 123 5.05 -14.85 13.36
C ALA A 123 4.29 -13.53 13.32
N PHE A 124 3.55 -13.24 12.22
CA PHE A 124 2.72 -12.06 12.11
C PHE A 124 1.57 -12.07 13.14
N ARG A 125 0.88 -13.21 13.25
CA ARG A 125 -0.22 -13.37 14.22
C ARG A 125 0.25 -13.16 15.67
N ARG A 126 1.38 -13.75 16.05
CA ARG A 126 1.97 -13.53 17.38
C ARG A 126 2.33 -12.06 17.64
N ALA A 127 2.89 -11.38 16.64
CA ALA A 127 3.21 -9.95 16.76
C ALA A 127 1.93 -9.09 16.91
N TYR A 128 0.90 -9.42 16.16
CA TYR A 128 -0.40 -8.75 16.22
C TYR A 128 -1.10 -8.96 17.58
N GLU A 129 -1.08 -10.18 18.11
CA GLU A 129 -1.62 -10.50 19.44
C GLU A 129 -0.87 -9.78 20.56
N ALA A 130 0.45 -9.64 20.43
CA ALA A 130 1.28 -8.99 21.45
C ALA A 130 1.15 -7.46 21.47
N ASN A 131 0.96 -6.83 20.30
CA ASN A 131 0.96 -5.37 20.16
C ASN A 131 -0.44 -4.78 19.92
N GLY A 132 -1.43 -5.61 19.67
CA GLY A 132 -2.79 -5.19 19.27
C GLY A 132 -2.86 -4.72 17.81
N PRO A 133 -4.08 -4.44 17.32
CA PRO A 133 -4.30 -3.94 15.99
C PRO A 133 -3.75 -2.51 15.85
N TYR A 134 -2.98 -2.25 14.80
CA TYR A 134 -2.66 -0.89 14.42
C TYR A 134 -3.54 -0.46 13.25
N ASP A 135 -4.03 0.76 13.35
CA ASP A 135 -5.01 1.29 12.42
C ASP A 135 -4.32 2.23 11.43
N TYR A 136 -4.13 1.76 10.21
CA TYR A 136 -3.56 2.57 9.12
C TYR A 136 -4.41 3.79 8.75
N ALA A 137 -5.67 3.82 9.16
CA ALA A 137 -6.55 4.95 8.89
C ALA A 137 -6.34 6.12 9.87
N LYS A 138 -5.66 5.88 10.99
CA LYS A 138 -5.38 6.88 12.02
C LYS A 138 -3.99 7.52 11.93
N LEU A 139 -3.16 7.05 11.00
CA LEU A 139 -1.85 7.63 10.73
C LEU A 139 -1.97 8.80 9.76
#